data_180aef93f5141caec107ae0ae485ec86
#
_entry.id   180aef93f5141caec107ae0ae485ec86
#
_cell.length_a   1.000
_cell.length_b   1.000
_cell.length_c   1.000
_cell.angle_alpha   90.00
_cell.angle_beta   90.00
_cell.angle_gamma   90.00
#
_symmetry.space_group_name_H-M   'P 1'
#
loop_
_entity.id
_entity.type
_entity.pdbx_description
1 polymer ?
#
loop_
_entity_poly.entity_id
_entity_poly.type
_entity_poly.pdbx_seq_one_letter_code
_entity_poly.pdbx_strand_id
1 'polypeptide(L)'
;MNKKFFIVVIFAFLAAGVYAQGPVRDRIKTLKVAFITERLGLSSGEAQTFWPVYNTHEKKLEAIRRKERVQLKSKIGLVQDLTEQESSALLDQYLAIQSEKHKAEQAYIADLRDVLPPKKILLLLKAEEDFKKRLLQQYRKRQGGG
;
A
#
# COMPACT_ATOMS: atom_id res chain seq x y z
N MET A 1 12.07 22.14 -40.78
CA MET A 1 11.76 21.16 -39.71
C MET A 1 10.28 21.24 -39.44
N ASN A 2 9.57 20.12 -39.65
CA ASN A 2 8.11 20.09 -39.62
C ASN A 2 7.60 20.16 -38.16
N LYS A 3 6.78 21.15 -37.84
CA LYS A 3 6.09 21.30 -36.54
C LYS A 3 5.37 20.04 -36.12
N LYS A 4 4.94 19.19 -37.06
CA LYS A 4 4.31 17.88 -36.81
C LYS A 4 5.28 16.86 -36.20
N PHE A 5 6.57 16.95 -36.51
CA PHE A 5 7.60 16.06 -35.93
C PHE A 5 7.88 16.38 -34.43
N PHE A 6 7.82 17.68 -34.10
CA PHE A 6 8.00 18.13 -32.70
C PHE A 6 6.84 17.74 -31.80
N ILE A 7 5.61 17.73 -32.33
CA ILE A 7 4.41 17.33 -31.56
C ILE A 7 4.44 15.82 -31.27
N VAL A 8 4.89 15.00 -32.21
CA VAL A 8 5.00 13.54 -32.03
C VAL A 8 6.07 13.19 -30.99
N VAL A 9 7.19 13.93 -30.95
CA VAL A 9 8.26 13.72 -29.96
C VAL A 9 7.82 14.14 -28.57
N ILE A 10 7.04 15.22 -28.42
CA ILE A 10 6.50 15.65 -27.13
C ILE A 10 5.46 14.66 -26.61
N PHE A 11 4.62 14.08 -27.48
CA PHE A 11 3.65 13.05 -27.09
C PHE A 11 4.32 11.73 -26.67
N ALA A 12 5.44 11.37 -27.30
CA ALA A 12 6.22 10.20 -26.92
C ALA A 12 6.88 10.36 -25.52
N PHE A 13 7.30 11.57 -25.15
CA PHE A 13 7.85 11.85 -23.81
C PHE A 13 6.80 11.86 -22.70
N LEU A 14 5.56 12.26 -22.98
CA LEU A 14 4.45 12.20 -22.03
C LEU A 14 3.96 10.77 -21.77
N ALA A 15 4.07 9.87 -22.76
CA ALA A 15 3.73 8.47 -22.61
C ALA A 15 4.76 7.68 -21.77
N ALA A 16 6.04 8.09 -21.79
CA ALA A 16 7.10 7.43 -21.02
C ALA A 16 6.96 7.63 -19.49
N GLY A 17 6.33 8.70 -19.02
CA GLY A 17 6.13 9.01 -17.60
C GLY A 17 5.12 8.10 -16.89
N VAL A 18 4.17 7.52 -17.62
CA VAL A 18 3.13 6.65 -17.04
C VAL A 18 3.61 5.21 -16.84
N TYR A 19 4.59 4.75 -17.64
CA TYR A 19 5.16 3.42 -17.54
C TYR A 19 6.23 3.25 -16.44
N ALA A 20 6.75 4.34 -15.88
CA ALA A 20 7.86 4.30 -14.93
C ALA A 20 7.43 3.87 -13.50
N GLN A 21 6.15 3.94 -13.16
CA GLN A 21 5.67 3.58 -11.82
C GLN A 21 5.25 2.09 -11.69
N GLY A 22 4.83 1.44 -12.77
CA GLY A 22 4.44 0.03 -12.78
C GLY A 22 5.59 -0.92 -12.41
N PRO A 23 6.75 -0.85 -13.07
CA PRO A 23 7.88 -1.77 -12.81
C PRO A 23 8.43 -1.68 -11.38
N VAL A 24 8.43 -0.49 -10.77
CA VAL A 24 8.91 -0.29 -9.39
C VAL A 24 7.95 -0.91 -8.38
N ARG A 25 6.64 -0.73 -8.55
CA ARG A 25 5.63 -1.35 -7.67
C ARG A 25 5.66 -2.87 -7.75
N ASP A 26 5.78 -3.42 -8.94
CA ASP A 26 5.84 -4.87 -9.15
C ASP A 26 7.13 -5.47 -8.57
N ARG A 27 8.25 -4.78 -8.71
CA ARG A 27 9.51 -5.16 -8.07
C ARG A 27 9.40 -5.17 -6.55
N ILE A 28 8.77 -4.15 -5.94
CA ILE A 28 8.55 -4.09 -4.49
C ILE A 28 7.65 -5.24 -4.04
N LYS A 29 6.58 -5.56 -4.78
CA LYS A 29 5.71 -6.71 -4.48
C LYS A 29 6.49 -8.02 -4.51
N THR A 30 7.29 -8.25 -5.55
CA THR A 30 8.12 -9.45 -5.67
C THR A 30 9.09 -9.59 -4.50
N LEU A 31 9.78 -8.50 -4.14
CA LEU A 31 10.69 -8.49 -2.98
C LEU A 31 9.95 -8.75 -1.67
N LYS A 32 8.75 -8.22 -1.50
CA LYS A 32 7.92 -8.44 -0.31
C LYS A 32 7.48 -9.90 -0.20
N VAL A 33 7.06 -10.51 -1.31
CA VAL A 33 6.68 -11.93 -1.35
C VAL A 33 7.87 -12.82 -0.94
N ALA A 34 9.03 -12.63 -1.54
CA ALA A 34 10.24 -13.37 -1.20
C ALA A 34 10.61 -13.20 0.28
N PHE A 35 10.58 -11.98 0.78
CA PHE A 35 10.91 -11.64 2.16
C PHE A 35 9.97 -12.30 3.17
N ILE A 36 8.65 -12.23 2.95
CA ILE A 36 7.65 -12.83 3.82
C ILE A 36 7.77 -14.35 3.80
N THR A 37 7.89 -14.97 2.61
CA THR A 37 8.03 -16.42 2.45
C THR A 37 9.22 -16.95 3.25
N GLU A 38 10.36 -16.30 3.15
CA GLU A 38 11.57 -16.65 3.89
C GLU A 38 11.36 -16.48 5.40
N ARG A 39 10.83 -15.35 5.83
CA ARG A 39 10.65 -15.04 7.27
C ARG A 39 9.68 -15.95 7.98
N LEU A 40 8.62 -16.37 7.31
CA LEU A 40 7.61 -17.28 7.87
C LEU A 40 8.01 -18.75 7.72
N GLY A 41 8.99 -19.08 6.89
CA GLY A 41 9.33 -20.46 6.57
C GLY A 41 8.10 -21.22 6.04
N LEU A 42 7.39 -20.64 5.06
CA LEU A 42 6.18 -21.27 4.50
C LEU A 42 6.52 -22.53 3.73
N SER A 43 5.83 -23.63 4.04
CA SER A 43 5.80 -24.80 3.19
C SER A 43 5.00 -24.52 1.90
N SER A 44 5.15 -25.37 0.88
CA SER A 44 4.36 -25.23 -0.35
C SER A 44 2.86 -25.27 -0.11
N GLY A 45 2.39 -26.14 0.79
CA GLY A 45 0.97 -26.22 1.17
C GLY A 45 0.48 -24.97 1.91
N GLU A 46 1.26 -24.47 2.87
CA GLU A 46 0.93 -23.23 3.58
C GLU A 46 0.93 -22.03 2.63
N ALA A 47 1.88 -21.94 1.71
CA ALA A 47 1.93 -20.84 0.73
C ALA A 47 0.70 -20.83 -0.19
N GLN A 48 0.21 -21.99 -0.63
CA GLN A 48 -0.96 -22.10 -1.48
C GLN A 48 -2.24 -21.55 -0.82
N THR A 49 -2.40 -21.72 0.49
CA THR A 49 -3.56 -21.24 1.24
C THR A 49 -3.38 -19.83 1.79
N PHE A 50 -2.16 -19.46 2.16
CA PHE A 50 -1.83 -18.16 2.72
C PHE A 50 -1.92 -17.01 1.70
N TRP A 51 -1.30 -17.14 0.51
CA TRP A 51 -1.22 -16.04 -0.44
C TRP A 51 -2.56 -15.53 -0.95
N PRO A 52 -3.61 -16.35 -1.18
CA PRO A 52 -4.94 -15.86 -1.50
C PRO A 52 -5.53 -14.96 -0.40
N VAL A 53 -5.39 -15.35 0.86
CA VAL A 53 -5.83 -14.57 2.03
C VAL A 53 -5.07 -13.24 2.11
N TYR A 54 -3.75 -13.30 2.00
CA TYR A 54 -2.88 -12.13 2.00
C TYR A 54 -3.24 -11.14 0.89
N ASN A 55 -3.37 -11.61 -0.34
CA ASN A 55 -3.66 -10.76 -1.49
C ASN A 55 -5.06 -10.12 -1.40
N THR A 56 -6.04 -10.83 -0.86
CA THR A 56 -7.39 -10.30 -0.63
C THR A 56 -7.36 -9.15 0.38
N HIS A 57 -6.63 -9.32 1.48
CA HIS A 57 -6.45 -8.28 2.47
C HIS A 57 -5.71 -7.05 1.91
N GLU A 58 -4.61 -7.25 1.17
CA GLU A 58 -3.86 -6.14 0.55
C GLU A 58 -4.72 -5.32 -0.42
N LYS A 59 -5.57 -5.95 -1.23
CA LYS A 59 -6.53 -5.26 -2.09
C LYS A 59 -7.53 -4.43 -1.28
N LYS A 60 -8.05 -4.98 -0.19
CA LYS A 60 -8.97 -4.28 0.71
C LYS A 60 -8.32 -3.07 1.37
N LEU A 61 -7.09 -3.24 1.88
CA LEU A 61 -6.32 -2.14 2.44
C LEU A 61 -6.00 -1.05 1.41
N GLU A 62 -5.67 -1.42 0.18
CA GLU A 62 -5.40 -0.45 -0.89
C GLU A 62 -6.66 0.40 -1.19
N ALA A 63 -7.84 -0.22 -1.23
CA ALA A 63 -9.11 0.48 -1.40
C ALA A 63 -9.38 1.47 -0.24
N ILE A 64 -9.17 1.04 1.01
CA ILE A 64 -9.34 1.91 2.19
C ILE A 64 -8.33 3.06 2.19
N ARG A 65 -7.06 2.81 1.88
CA ARG A 65 -6.01 3.85 1.76
C ARG A 65 -6.34 4.85 0.65
N ARG A 66 -6.89 4.39 -0.47
CA ARG A 66 -7.34 5.27 -1.55
C ARG A 66 -8.49 6.16 -1.10
N LYS A 67 -9.49 5.59 -0.42
CA LYS A 67 -10.60 6.33 0.19
C LYS A 67 -10.10 7.38 1.17
N GLU A 68 -9.17 7.01 2.07
CA GLU A 68 -8.54 7.93 3.03
C GLU A 68 -7.82 9.09 2.34
N ARG A 69 -7.05 8.83 1.27
CA ARG A 69 -6.36 9.90 0.53
C ARG A 69 -7.33 10.87 -0.11
N VAL A 70 -8.35 10.35 -0.80
CA VAL A 70 -9.27 11.17 -1.59
C VAL A 70 -10.29 11.89 -0.72
N GLN A 71 -10.84 11.22 0.29
CA GLN A 71 -11.96 11.76 1.08
C GLN A 71 -11.52 12.50 2.34
N LEU A 72 -10.34 12.17 2.88
CA LEU A 72 -9.85 12.72 4.14
C LEU A 72 -8.63 13.61 3.97
N LYS A 73 -7.50 13.06 3.52
CA LYS A 73 -6.21 13.79 3.49
C LYS A 73 -6.22 15.01 2.58
N SER A 74 -6.90 14.94 1.44
CA SER A 74 -7.05 16.09 0.54
C SER A 74 -7.81 17.24 1.18
N LYS A 75 -8.82 16.95 2.00
CA LYS A 75 -9.62 17.95 2.71
C LYS A 75 -8.91 18.50 3.94
N ILE A 76 -8.20 17.65 4.71
CA ILE A 76 -7.38 18.09 5.84
C ILE A 76 -6.31 19.10 5.40
N GLY A 77 -5.75 18.93 4.19
CA GLY A 77 -4.82 19.90 3.60
C GLY A 77 -5.38 21.30 3.43
N LEU A 78 -6.71 21.45 3.42
CA LEU A 78 -7.44 22.72 3.29
C LEU A 78 -8.14 23.12 4.59
N VAL A 79 -7.68 22.61 5.74
CA VAL A 79 -8.36 22.79 7.05
C VAL A 79 -8.60 24.25 7.43
N GLN A 80 -7.74 25.19 7.00
CA GLN A 80 -7.90 26.61 7.27
C GLN A 80 -9.12 27.23 6.58
N ASP A 81 -9.59 26.61 5.49
CA ASP A 81 -10.74 27.09 4.71
C ASP A 81 -12.05 26.36 5.08
N LEU A 82 -11.98 25.38 5.99
CA LEU A 82 -13.14 24.61 6.43
C LEU A 82 -13.92 25.34 7.53
N THR A 83 -15.24 25.31 7.41
CA THR A 83 -16.13 25.71 8.50
C THR A 83 -16.08 24.68 9.65
N GLU A 84 -16.56 25.08 10.85
CA GLU A 84 -16.68 24.15 11.99
C GLU A 84 -17.59 22.95 11.67
N GLN A 85 -18.66 23.16 10.90
CA GLN A 85 -19.56 22.08 10.49
C GLN A 85 -18.88 21.11 9.54
N GLU A 86 -18.12 21.60 8.55
CA GLU A 86 -17.34 20.78 7.63
C GLU A 86 -16.22 20.02 8.37
N SER A 87 -15.57 20.68 9.33
CA SER A 87 -14.54 20.08 10.18
C SER A 87 -15.11 18.94 11.04
N SER A 88 -16.30 19.14 11.63
CA SER A 88 -17.00 18.10 12.39
C SER A 88 -17.34 16.89 11.51
N ALA A 89 -17.90 17.13 10.32
CA ALA A 89 -18.21 16.06 9.37
C ALA A 89 -16.94 15.30 8.91
N LEU A 90 -15.81 16.00 8.77
CA LEU A 90 -14.55 15.40 8.42
C LEU A 90 -13.97 14.52 9.55
N LEU A 91 -14.16 14.90 10.81
CA LEU A 91 -13.82 14.09 11.97
C LEU A 91 -14.65 12.79 12.02
N ASP A 92 -15.96 12.88 11.75
CA ASP A 92 -16.81 11.68 11.66
C ASP A 92 -16.33 10.74 10.55
N GLN A 93 -15.95 11.29 9.41
CA GLN A 93 -15.40 10.52 8.29
C GLN A 93 -14.04 9.87 8.65
N TYR A 94 -13.19 10.59 9.39
CA TYR A 94 -11.95 10.04 9.93
C TYR A 94 -12.22 8.82 10.81
N LEU A 95 -13.13 8.93 11.78
CA LEU A 95 -13.50 7.83 12.67
C LEU A 95 -14.07 6.63 11.90
N ALA A 96 -14.90 6.88 10.88
CA ALA A 96 -15.46 5.83 10.03
C ALA A 96 -14.36 5.07 9.28
N ILE A 97 -13.37 5.76 8.73
CA ILE A 97 -12.23 5.14 8.04
C ILE A 97 -11.36 4.34 9.02
N GLN A 98 -11.10 4.84 10.23
CA GLN A 98 -10.35 4.09 11.25
C GLN A 98 -11.11 2.82 11.66
N SER A 99 -12.43 2.89 11.83
CA SER A 99 -13.27 1.72 12.11
C SER A 99 -13.21 0.69 10.98
N GLU A 100 -13.25 1.13 9.72
CA GLU A 100 -13.15 0.27 8.54
C GLU A 100 -11.79 -0.45 8.48
N LYS A 101 -10.69 0.26 8.77
CA LYS A 101 -9.34 -0.32 8.88
C LYS A 101 -9.28 -1.39 9.97
N HIS A 102 -9.81 -1.07 11.14
CA HIS A 102 -9.79 -2.01 12.27
C HIS A 102 -10.58 -3.28 11.97
N LYS A 103 -11.78 -3.15 11.39
CA LYS A 103 -12.58 -4.31 10.96
C LYS A 103 -11.88 -5.15 9.89
N ALA A 104 -11.17 -4.50 8.95
CA ALA A 104 -10.39 -5.20 7.93
C ALA A 104 -9.23 -5.99 8.56
N GLU A 105 -8.55 -5.43 9.55
CA GLU A 105 -7.48 -6.08 10.32
C GLU A 105 -8.02 -7.30 11.10
N GLN A 106 -9.14 -7.13 11.82
CA GLN A 106 -9.77 -8.22 12.57
C GLN A 106 -10.17 -9.39 11.66
N ALA A 107 -10.80 -9.09 10.51
CA ALA A 107 -11.17 -10.11 9.53
C ALA A 107 -9.93 -10.82 8.96
N TYR A 108 -8.86 -10.08 8.68
CA TYR A 108 -7.61 -10.64 8.20
C TYR A 108 -6.97 -11.61 9.19
N ILE A 109 -6.90 -11.23 10.47
CA ILE A 109 -6.37 -12.12 11.50
C ILE A 109 -7.24 -13.39 11.66
N ALA A 110 -8.57 -13.25 11.53
CA ALA A 110 -9.47 -14.41 11.55
C ALA A 110 -9.19 -15.36 10.39
N ASP A 111 -9.12 -14.83 9.16
CA ASP A 111 -8.83 -15.62 7.95
C ASP A 111 -7.42 -16.26 8.01
N LEU A 112 -6.44 -15.56 8.57
CA LEU A 112 -5.09 -16.11 8.76
C LEU A 112 -5.05 -17.28 9.72
N ARG A 113 -5.88 -17.28 10.76
CA ARG A 113 -5.96 -18.38 11.74
C ARG A 113 -6.43 -19.69 11.12
N ASP A 114 -7.15 -19.62 10.01
CA ASP A 114 -7.61 -20.80 9.27
C ASP A 114 -6.50 -21.42 8.40
N VAL A 115 -5.44 -20.67 8.09
CA VAL A 115 -4.39 -21.09 7.16
C VAL A 115 -2.98 -21.15 7.75
N LEU A 116 -2.74 -20.50 8.90
CA LEU A 116 -1.44 -20.46 9.56
C LEU A 116 -1.54 -20.65 11.08
N PRO A 117 -0.54 -21.29 11.70
CA PRO A 117 -0.45 -21.32 13.16
C PRO A 117 -0.18 -19.91 13.72
N PRO A 118 -0.66 -19.62 14.96
CA PRO A 118 -0.55 -18.27 15.56
C PRO A 118 0.87 -17.70 15.59
N LYS A 119 1.88 -18.53 15.80
CA LYS A 119 3.29 -18.08 15.77
C LYS A 119 3.70 -17.51 14.42
N LYS A 120 3.27 -18.14 13.32
CA LYS A 120 3.56 -17.62 11.95
C LYS A 120 2.80 -16.34 11.65
N ILE A 121 1.61 -16.15 12.22
CA ILE A 121 0.86 -14.89 12.12
C ILE A 121 1.63 -13.76 12.81
N LEU A 122 2.16 -13.98 14.02
CA LEU A 122 3.01 -12.99 14.70
C LEU A 122 4.30 -12.70 13.93
N LEU A 123 4.91 -13.72 13.34
CA LEU A 123 6.08 -13.53 12.46
C LEU A 123 5.74 -12.72 11.20
N LEU A 124 4.53 -12.88 10.65
CA LEU A 124 4.04 -12.09 9.53
C LEU A 124 3.95 -10.60 9.90
N LEU A 125 3.30 -10.27 11.02
CA LEU A 125 3.18 -8.89 11.50
C LEU A 125 4.57 -8.25 11.67
N LYS A 126 5.51 -9.00 12.28
CA LYS A 126 6.90 -8.55 12.41
C LYS A 126 7.59 -8.38 11.05
N ALA A 127 7.43 -9.32 10.14
CA ALA A 127 8.04 -9.27 8.81
C ALA A 127 7.54 -8.07 7.99
N GLU A 128 6.25 -7.74 8.07
CA GLU A 128 5.70 -6.56 7.40
C GLU A 128 6.29 -5.26 7.94
N GLU A 129 6.45 -5.15 9.26
CA GLU A 129 7.10 -3.99 9.88
C GLU A 129 8.58 -3.88 9.48
N ASP A 130 9.32 -4.99 9.53
CA ASP A 130 10.73 -5.04 9.14
C ASP A 130 10.93 -4.69 7.67
N PHE A 131 10.06 -5.17 6.78
CA PHE A 131 10.10 -4.84 5.36
C PHE A 131 9.86 -3.36 5.10
N LYS A 132 8.87 -2.77 5.77
CA LYS A 132 8.60 -1.33 5.70
C LYS A 132 9.80 -0.50 6.15
N LYS A 133 10.44 -0.87 7.27
CA LYS A 133 11.67 -0.20 7.76
C LYS A 133 12.80 -0.28 6.74
N ARG A 134 13.01 -1.44 6.12
CA ARG A 134 14.03 -1.62 5.07
C ARG A 134 13.80 -0.73 3.85
N LEU A 135 12.55 -0.66 3.36
CA LEU A 135 12.19 0.20 2.24
C LEU A 135 12.48 1.67 2.54
N LEU A 136 12.10 2.15 3.74
CA LEU A 136 12.34 3.52 4.17
C LEU A 136 13.84 3.83 4.29
N GLN A 137 14.64 2.91 4.82
CA GLN A 137 16.10 3.05 4.90
C GLN A 137 16.76 3.11 3.53
N GLN A 138 16.34 2.27 2.59
CA GLN A 138 16.85 2.30 1.22
C GLN A 138 16.48 3.60 0.50
N TYR A 139 15.26 4.10 0.71
CA TYR A 139 14.81 5.37 0.15
C TYR A 139 15.65 6.55 0.67
N ARG A 140 15.88 6.62 2.00
CA ARG A 140 16.73 7.66 2.62
C ARG A 140 18.15 7.62 2.11
N LYS A 141 18.75 6.43 1.97
CA LYS A 141 20.12 6.29 1.42
C LYS A 141 20.23 6.81 -0.01
N ARG A 142 19.19 6.62 -0.84
CA ARG A 142 19.17 7.14 -2.22
C ARG A 142 19.03 8.65 -2.29
N GLN A 143 18.34 9.27 -1.33
CA GLN A 143 18.17 10.73 -1.28
C GLN A 143 19.34 11.45 -0.57
N GLY A 144 20.04 10.79 0.36
CA GLY A 144 21.16 11.37 1.08
C GLY A 144 22.54 11.13 0.45
N GLY A 145 22.61 10.46 -0.70
CA GLY A 145 23.83 10.13 -1.44
C GLY A 145 24.08 10.99 -2.70
N GLY A 146 23.47 12.19 -2.76
CA GLY A 146 23.71 13.19 -3.81
C GLY A 146 24.42 14.41 -3.24
#